data_f116f1c92fcf84655224f4b0ed8ebc2c
#
_entry.id   f116f1c92fcf84655224f4b0ed8ebc2c
#
_cell.length_a   1.000
_cell.length_b   1.000
_cell.length_c   1.000
_cell.angle_alpha   90.00
_cell.angle_beta   90.00
_cell.angle_gamma   90.00
#
_symmetry.space_group_name_H-M   'P 1'
#
loop_
_entity.id
_entity.type
_entity.pdbx_description
1 polymer ?
#
loop_
_entity_poly.entity_id
_entity_poly.type
_entity_poly.pdbx_seq_one_letter_code
_entity_poly.pdbx_strand_id
1 'polypeptide(L)'
;MQLQLTTHRVDDSPPELFPELYLKPRRLDYYARQLEENMNVNKELLKRINMIQRTGGFVDCWIKPEPTNTYNKLLCKQRQRMLNEIRQQNLYFYSRLLIARSEQLLTKELDELWKDTKHKLILGASLPFILFKTEKIDRDIRDPAFDKPPSVQRTKVSMEIWVLGGSKIGKVTVELFNDLVPKTCALFLSLIKGDNNGHAYMGTRFFRVVPNLYCRGGDVTKDNGFGCYLPEGEVEPMGAESYRLKHTVPGVLSMVVTPDNEVCGQFNIIFKPLPQFDGKHVVFGRIVGGPTQALERISALGLPLGTTTSDCIIRYCGWFTRAGQYREGNPNTIKFPPRRKAKK
;
A
#
# COMPACT_ATOMS: atom_id res chain seq x y z
N MET A 1 -9.26 68.96 1.66
CA MET A 1 -8.18 67.95 1.63
C MET A 1 -8.80 66.67 1.12
N GLN A 2 -8.74 66.43 -0.20
CA GLN A 2 -9.31 65.24 -0.83
C GLN A 2 -8.34 64.08 -0.62
N LEU A 3 -8.75 63.09 0.14
CA LEU A 3 -8.09 61.78 0.12
C LEU A 3 -8.35 61.13 -1.23
N GLN A 4 -7.33 61.17 -2.06
CA GLN A 4 -7.33 60.40 -3.31
C GLN A 4 -7.45 58.94 -2.93
N LEU A 5 -8.49 58.29 -3.39
CA LEU A 5 -8.64 56.85 -3.40
C LEU A 5 -7.41 56.24 -4.09
N THR A 6 -6.49 55.73 -3.31
CA THR A 6 -5.39 54.95 -3.82
C THR A 6 -5.96 53.63 -4.32
N THR A 7 -6.07 53.52 -5.63
CA THR A 7 -6.37 52.24 -6.27
C THR A 7 -5.25 51.25 -5.93
N HIS A 8 -5.62 50.05 -5.54
CA HIS A 8 -4.68 48.96 -5.26
C HIS A 8 -3.68 48.82 -6.41
N ARG A 9 -2.39 48.89 -6.07
CA ARG A 9 -1.30 48.70 -7.03
C ARG A 9 -1.00 47.20 -7.31
N VAL A 10 -1.63 46.35 -6.56
CA VAL A 10 -1.53 44.90 -6.71
C VAL A 10 -2.84 44.41 -7.27
N ASP A 11 -2.77 43.66 -8.33
CA ASP A 11 -3.93 43.01 -8.94
C ASP A 11 -4.32 41.82 -8.00
N ASP A 12 -5.35 42.05 -7.18
CA ASP A 12 -5.94 41.04 -6.29
C ASP A 12 -7.04 40.24 -7.03
N SER A 13 -7.22 40.44 -8.30
CA SER A 13 -8.18 39.66 -9.07
C SER A 13 -7.71 38.21 -9.17
N PRO A 14 -8.60 37.23 -8.96
CA PRO A 14 -8.24 35.85 -9.20
C PRO A 14 -7.81 35.66 -10.66
N PRO A 15 -6.80 34.85 -10.94
CA PRO A 15 -6.33 34.63 -12.29
C PRO A 15 -7.49 34.18 -13.18
N GLU A 16 -7.55 34.73 -14.37
CA GLU A 16 -8.58 34.37 -15.36
C GLU A 16 -8.50 32.85 -15.62
N LEU A 17 -9.59 32.18 -15.31
CA LEU A 17 -9.72 30.74 -15.60
C LEU A 17 -10.01 30.58 -17.09
N PHE A 18 -9.04 30.10 -17.84
CA PHE A 18 -9.22 29.69 -19.22
C PHE A 18 -9.75 28.26 -19.26
N PRO A 19 -11.07 28.03 -19.28
CA PRO A 19 -11.66 26.68 -19.23
C PRO A 19 -11.15 25.82 -20.39
N GLU A 20 -10.79 26.41 -21.52
CA GLU A 20 -10.21 25.69 -22.67
C GLU A 20 -8.86 25.02 -22.38
N LEU A 21 -8.06 25.55 -21.44
CA LEU A 21 -6.79 24.96 -21.04
C LEU A 21 -6.99 23.75 -20.11
N TYR A 22 -8.05 23.77 -19.30
CA TYR A 22 -8.35 22.70 -18.32
C TYR A 22 -9.33 21.67 -18.88
N LEU A 23 -10.33 22.13 -19.62
CA LEU A 23 -11.27 21.27 -20.31
C LEU A 23 -10.67 20.89 -21.67
N LYS A 24 -10.05 19.73 -21.73
CA LYS A 24 -9.62 19.14 -23.02
C LYS A 24 -10.85 18.56 -23.71
N PRO A 25 -11.53 19.28 -24.62
CA PRO A 25 -12.81 18.84 -25.19
C PRO A 25 -12.69 17.46 -25.85
N ARG A 26 -11.59 17.20 -26.55
CA ARG A 26 -11.31 15.87 -27.14
C ARG A 26 -11.26 14.74 -26.10
N ARG A 27 -10.85 15.05 -24.88
CA ARG A 27 -10.78 14.05 -23.81
C ARG A 27 -12.15 13.83 -23.18
N LEU A 28 -12.97 14.86 -23.09
CA LEU A 28 -14.36 14.77 -22.65
C LEU A 28 -15.19 13.98 -23.66
N ASP A 29 -15.04 14.27 -24.96
CA ASP A 29 -15.70 13.51 -26.03
C ASP A 29 -15.28 12.03 -26.03
N TYR A 30 -14.02 11.75 -25.80
CA TYR A 30 -13.55 10.38 -25.66
C TYR A 30 -14.21 9.65 -24.46
N TYR A 31 -14.26 10.30 -23.30
CA TYR A 31 -14.91 9.69 -22.12
C TYR A 31 -16.42 9.58 -22.30
N ALA A 32 -17.06 10.56 -22.95
CA ALA A 32 -18.48 10.50 -23.27
C ALA A 32 -18.79 9.28 -24.17
N ARG A 33 -18.01 9.08 -25.22
CA ARG A 33 -18.14 7.90 -26.10
C ARG A 33 -17.92 6.58 -25.36
N GLN A 34 -16.87 6.51 -24.52
CA GLN A 34 -16.64 5.32 -23.70
C GLN A 34 -17.79 5.03 -22.73
N LEU A 35 -18.36 6.05 -22.13
CA LEU A 35 -19.53 5.92 -21.26
C LEU A 35 -20.75 5.40 -22.03
N GLU A 36 -20.96 5.91 -23.22
CA GLU A 36 -22.06 5.48 -24.10
C GLU A 36 -21.88 4.03 -24.56
N GLU A 37 -20.67 3.65 -24.99
CA GLU A 37 -20.32 2.28 -25.34
C GLU A 37 -20.55 1.33 -24.16
N ASN A 38 -20.06 1.69 -22.96
CA ASN A 38 -20.24 0.91 -21.75
C ASN A 38 -21.73 0.76 -21.38
N MET A 39 -22.50 1.83 -21.51
CA MET A 39 -23.96 1.77 -21.28
C MET A 39 -24.66 0.84 -22.27
N ASN A 40 -24.26 0.85 -23.53
CA ASN A 40 -24.83 -0.01 -24.58
C ASN A 40 -24.47 -1.48 -24.31
N VAL A 41 -23.19 -1.77 -23.98
CA VAL A 41 -22.74 -3.10 -23.59
C VAL A 41 -23.49 -3.61 -22.35
N ASN A 42 -23.64 -2.77 -21.34
CA ASN A 42 -24.38 -3.11 -20.12
C ASN A 42 -25.85 -3.40 -20.40
N LYS A 43 -26.50 -2.60 -21.27
CA LYS A 43 -27.90 -2.88 -21.70
C LYS A 43 -28.01 -4.24 -22.40
N GLU A 44 -27.04 -4.56 -23.25
CA GLU A 44 -27.03 -5.85 -23.94
C GLU A 44 -26.79 -7.01 -22.99
N LEU A 45 -25.86 -6.87 -22.04
CA LEU A 45 -25.65 -7.85 -20.99
C LEU A 45 -26.91 -8.07 -20.14
N LEU A 46 -27.59 -7.00 -19.75
CA LEU A 46 -28.86 -7.09 -19.00
C LEU A 46 -29.94 -7.82 -19.81
N LYS A 47 -30.02 -7.58 -21.13
CA LYS A 47 -30.96 -8.32 -22.00
C LYS A 47 -30.62 -9.81 -22.02
N ARG A 48 -29.34 -10.15 -22.15
CA ARG A 48 -28.85 -11.55 -22.13
C ARG A 48 -29.13 -12.23 -20.79
N ILE A 49 -28.84 -11.56 -19.67
CA ILE A 49 -29.11 -12.07 -18.32
C ILE A 49 -30.63 -12.29 -18.14
N ASN A 50 -31.44 -11.33 -18.56
CA ASN A 50 -32.90 -11.47 -18.48
C ASN A 50 -33.41 -12.63 -19.36
N MET A 51 -32.82 -12.81 -20.54
CA MET A 51 -33.17 -13.96 -21.40
C MET A 51 -32.76 -15.27 -20.74
N ILE A 52 -31.55 -15.38 -20.19
CA ILE A 52 -31.08 -16.58 -19.48
C ILE A 52 -31.99 -16.89 -18.27
N GLN A 53 -32.36 -15.88 -17.51
CA GLN A 53 -33.28 -16.07 -16.36
C GLN A 53 -34.68 -16.53 -16.77
N ARG A 54 -35.16 -16.13 -17.96
CA ARG A 54 -36.46 -16.55 -18.48
C ARG A 54 -36.44 -17.92 -19.14
N THR A 55 -35.33 -18.26 -19.82
CA THR A 55 -35.23 -19.49 -20.62
C THR A 55 -34.41 -20.59 -19.94
N GLY A 56 -33.85 -20.33 -18.74
CA GLY A 56 -33.01 -21.30 -18.02
C GLY A 56 -31.61 -21.46 -18.61
N GLY A 57 -31.24 -20.65 -19.62
CA GLY A 57 -29.93 -20.67 -20.26
C GLY A 57 -29.78 -21.74 -21.35
N PHE A 58 -28.74 -21.57 -22.19
CA PHE A 58 -28.46 -22.46 -23.32
C PHE A 58 -28.04 -23.88 -22.89
N VAL A 59 -27.53 -24.03 -21.67
CA VAL A 59 -27.02 -25.32 -21.17
C VAL A 59 -28.16 -26.27 -20.77
N ASP A 60 -29.27 -25.71 -20.34
CA ASP A 60 -30.42 -26.48 -19.81
C ASP A 60 -31.56 -26.66 -20.82
N CYS A 61 -31.36 -26.27 -22.08
CA CYS A 61 -32.44 -26.36 -23.10
C CYS A 61 -32.88 -27.80 -23.41
N TRP A 62 -32.12 -28.81 -23.01
CA TRP A 62 -32.42 -30.23 -23.17
C TRP A 62 -33.15 -30.87 -22.00
N ILE A 63 -33.17 -30.21 -20.86
CA ILE A 63 -33.87 -30.68 -19.66
C ILE A 63 -35.32 -30.18 -19.76
N LYS A 64 -36.26 -31.08 -19.96
CA LYS A 64 -37.68 -30.73 -19.86
C LYS A 64 -37.93 -30.10 -18.48
N PRO A 65 -38.49 -28.87 -18.43
CA PRO A 65 -38.79 -28.27 -17.15
C PRO A 65 -39.66 -29.24 -16.36
N GLU A 66 -39.18 -29.65 -15.19
CA GLU A 66 -40.02 -30.47 -14.29
C GLU A 66 -41.33 -29.74 -14.02
N PRO A 67 -42.47 -30.45 -14.04
CA PRO A 67 -43.75 -29.84 -13.75
C PRO A 67 -43.65 -29.16 -12.39
N THR A 68 -43.84 -27.84 -12.38
CA THR A 68 -43.70 -27.00 -11.19
C THR A 68 -44.60 -27.54 -10.10
N ASN A 69 -44.04 -28.34 -9.21
CA ASN A 69 -44.70 -28.86 -8.05
C ASN A 69 -45.28 -27.69 -7.21
N THR A 70 -46.46 -27.79 -6.72
CA THR A 70 -47.12 -26.77 -5.86
C THR A 70 -46.23 -26.34 -4.69
N TYR A 71 -45.38 -27.24 -4.21
CA TYR A 71 -44.38 -27.01 -3.21
C TYR A 71 -43.35 -25.92 -3.63
N ASN A 72 -42.90 -25.95 -4.88
CA ASN A 72 -41.95 -24.95 -5.40
C ASN A 72 -42.61 -23.56 -5.51
N LYS A 73 -43.89 -23.48 -5.83
CA LYS A 73 -44.63 -22.20 -5.83
C LYS A 73 -44.74 -21.59 -4.44
N LEU A 74 -44.88 -22.42 -3.43
CA LEU A 74 -44.96 -21.98 -2.03
C LEU A 74 -43.60 -21.45 -1.54
N LEU A 75 -42.52 -22.16 -1.85
CA LEU A 75 -41.15 -21.73 -1.58
C LEU A 75 -40.82 -20.43 -2.31
N CYS A 76 -41.20 -20.30 -3.58
CA CYS A 76 -41.00 -19.05 -4.32
C CYS A 76 -41.72 -17.87 -3.69
N LYS A 77 -42.99 -18.07 -3.26
CA LYS A 77 -43.76 -17.05 -2.54
C LYS A 77 -43.12 -16.69 -1.21
N GLN A 78 -42.62 -17.67 -0.45
CA GLN A 78 -41.93 -17.41 0.80
C GLN A 78 -40.63 -16.62 0.58
N ARG A 79 -39.80 -17.02 -0.41
CA ARG A 79 -38.60 -16.28 -0.77
C ARG A 79 -38.91 -14.85 -1.20
N GLN A 80 -39.97 -14.65 -1.96
CA GLN A 80 -40.37 -13.32 -2.42
C GLN A 80 -40.83 -12.43 -1.26
N ARG A 81 -41.57 -13.00 -0.27
CA ARG A 81 -41.91 -12.29 0.96
C ARG A 81 -40.68 -11.90 1.75
N MET A 82 -39.75 -12.84 1.98
CA MET A 82 -38.49 -12.59 2.68
C MET A 82 -37.64 -11.52 1.98
N LEU A 83 -37.53 -11.57 0.65
CA LEU A 83 -36.83 -10.55 -0.12
C LEU A 83 -37.45 -9.16 -0.01
N ASN A 84 -38.78 -9.10 0.02
CA ASN A 84 -39.49 -7.84 0.22
C ASN A 84 -39.31 -7.28 1.63
N GLU A 85 -39.32 -8.14 2.64
CA GLU A 85 -39.00 -7.74 4.03
C GLU A 85 -37.58 -7.21 4.16
N ILE A 86 -36.59 -7.92 3.60
CA ILE A 86 -35.19 -7.46 3.58
C ILE A 86 -35.07 -6.12 2.85
N ARG A 87 -35.77 -5.96 1.73
CA ARG A 87 -35.79 -4.69 0.98
C ARG A 87 -36.35 -3.55 1.81
N GLN A 88 -37.47 -3.77 2.51
CA GLN A 88 -38.05 -2.77 3.39
C GLN A 88 -37.16 -2.43 4.57
N GLN A 89 -36.54 -3.43 5.20
CA GLN A 89 -35.55 -3.23 6.27
C GLN A 89 -34.35 -2.45 5.79
N ASN A 90 -33.81 -2.75 4.60
CA ASN A 90 -32.72 -2.03 4.00
C ASN A 90 -33.08 -0.56 3.68
N LEU A 91 -34.29 -0.30 3.17
CA LEU A 91 -34.75 1.08 2.94
C LEU A 91 -34.91 1.83 4.25
N TYR A 92 -35.42 1.21 5.28
CA TYR A 92 -35.53 1.81 6.61
C TYR A 92 -34.15 2.08 7.21
N PHE A 93 -33.22 1.12 7.10
CA PHE A 93 -31.84 1.28 7.54
C PHE A 93 -31.13 2.41 6.76
N TYR A 94 -31.31 2.45 5.45
CA TYR A 94 -30.75 3.51 4.60
C TYR A 94 -31.29 4.90 4.98
N SER A 95 -32.60 5.02 5.23
CA SER A 95 -33.18 6.29 5.68
C SER A 95 -32.62 6.74 7.02
N ARG A 96 -32.39 5.80 7.96
CA ARG A 96 -31.72 6.09 9.23
C ARG A 96 -30.28 6.54 9.05
N LEU A 97 -29.52 5.92 8.14
CA LEU A 97 -28.16 6.34 7.83
C LEU A 97 -28.09 7.76 7.25
N LEU A 98 -29.06 8.12 6.40
CA LEU A 98 -29.14 9.47 5.84
C LEU A 98 -29.47 10.53 6.90
N ILE A 99 -30.24 10.16 7.90
CA ILE A 99 -30.65 11.08 8.99
C ILE A 99 -29.64 11.05 10.15
N ALA A 100 -28.90 9.94 10.31
CA ALA A 100 -27.92 9.79 11.37
C ALA A 100 -26.80 10.83 11.20
N ARG A 101 -26.85 11.87 12.01
CA ARG A 101 -25.72 12.75 12.25
C ARG A 101 -24.86 12.15 13.32
N SER A 102 -23.56 12.16 13.12
CA SER A 102 -22.62 11.84 14.18
C SER A 102 -22.86 12.83 15.34
N GLU A 103 -22.99 12.33 16.56
CA GLU A 103 -23.00 13.18 17.76
C GLU A 103 -21.64 13.86 17.94
N GLN A 104 -20.60 13.30 17.33
CA GLN A 104 -19.29 13.90 17.29
C GLN A 104 -19.17 14.82 16.07
N LEU A 105 -18.58 15.98 16.30
CA LEU A 105 -18.26 16.94 15.23
C LEU A 105 -17.44 16.26 14.14
N LEU A 106 -17.77 16.51 12.88
CA LEU A 106 -16.98 16.07 11.74
C LEU A 106 -15.56 16.62 11.87
N THR A 107 -14.56 15.85 11.44
CA THR A 107 -13.15 16.25 11.46
C THR A 107 -12.93 17.63 10.83
N LYS A 108 -13.67 17.98 9.79
CA LYS A 108 -13.63 19.31 9.17
C LYS A 108 -14.09 20.44 10.11
N GLU A 109 -15.18 20.21 10.82
CA GLU A 109 -15.72 21.17 11.79
C GLU A 109 -14.76 21.33 13.00
N LEU A 110 -14.16 20.21 13.43
CA LEU A 110 -13.12 20.23 14.47
C LEU A 110 -11.87 20.97 14.01
N ASP A 111 -11.43 20.80 12.77
CA ASP A 111 -10.28 21.51 12.20
C ASP A 111 -10.54 23.02 12.09
N GLU A 112 -11.76 23.43 11.74
CA GLU A 112 -12.15 24.83 11.70
C GLU A 112 -12.18 25.45 13.11
N LEU A 113 -12.84 24.79 14.05
CA LEU A 113 -12.86 25.20 15.46
C LEU A 113 -11.44 25.26 16.04
N TRP A 114 -10.57 24.32 15.64
CA TRP A 114 -9.18 24.31 16.08
C TRP A 114 -8.40 25.49 15.50
N LYS A 115 -8.59 25.85 14.23
CA LYS A 115 -7.96 27.04 13.61
C LYS A 115 -8.37 28.31 14.34
N ASP A 116 -9.66 28.47 14.64
CA ASP A 116 -10.16 29.62 15.37
C ASP A 116 -9.64 29.69 16.81
N THR A 117 -9.62 28.56 17.50
CA THR A 117 -9.08 28.47 18.85
C THR A 117 -7.59 28.79 18.88
N LYS A 118 -6.83 28.23 17.94
CA LYS A 118 -5.40 28.50 17.77
C LYS A 118 -5.14 29.98 17.52
N HIS A 119 -5.95 30.62 16.67
CA HIS A 119 -5.82 32.04 16.37
C HIS A 119 -6.09 32.91 17.62
N LYS A 120 -7.15 32.59 18.36
CA LYS A 120 -7.48 33.27 19.60
C LYS A 120 -6.38 33.11 20.68
N LEU A 121 -5.80 31.93 20.79
CA LEU A 121 -4.69 31.66 21.71
C LEU A 121 -3.43 32.43 21.33
N ILE A 122 -3.09 32.52 20.05
CA ILE A 122 -1.93 33.29 19.59
C ILE A 122 -2.13 34.79 19.83
N LEU A 123 -3.32 35.33 19.58
CA LEU A 123 -3.63 36.73 19.79
C LEU A 123 -3.69 37.10 21.29
N GLY A 124 -4.10 36.18 22.16
CA GLY A 124 -4.17 36.39 23.60
C GLY A 124 -2.87 36.17 24.37
N ALA A 125 -1.85 35.60 23.69
CA ALA A 125 -0.59 35.30 24.36
C ALA A 125 0.32 36.52 24.44
N SER A 126 0.74 36.89 25.64
CA SER A 126 1.71 37.96 25.90
C SER A 126 3.17 37.54 25.62
N LEU A 127 3.43 36.25 25.44
CA LEU A 127 4.75 35.67 25.14
C LEU A 127 4.62 34.77 23.88
N PRO A 128 5.69 34.52 23.12
CA PRO A 128 5.67 33.59 21.99
C PRO A 128 5.18 32.22 22.44
N PHE A 129 3.99 31.87 21.98
CA PHE A 129 3.26 30.67 22.40
C PHE A 129 3.57 29.50 21.46
N ILE A 130 4.25 28.49 21.99
CA ILE A 130 4.47 27.22 21.29
C ILE A 130 3.35 26.27 21.72
N LEU A 131 2.30 26.13 20.91
CA LEU A 131 1.12 25.30 21.18
C LEU A 131 1.46 23.84 21.42
N PHE A 132 2.42 23.34 20.69
CA PHE A 132 2.98 22.02 20.87
C PHE A 132 4.49 22.14 20.62
N LYS A 133 5.28 21.74 21.61
CA LYS A 133 6.60 21.23 21.27
C LYS A 133 6.31 20.13 20.25
N THR A 134 6.80 20.27 19.04
CA THR A 134 6.96 19.13 18.13
C THR A 134 7.91 18.20 18.85
N GLU A 135 7.40 17.43 19.78
CA GLU A 135 8.11 16.27 20.28
C GLU A 135 8.38 15.47 19.03
N LYS A 136 9.67 15.30 18.78
CA LYS A 136 10.11 14.39 17.74
C LYS A 136 9.38 13.09 18.04
N ILE A 137 8.42 12.76 17.20
CA ILE A 137 7.53 11.57 17.29
C ILE A 137 8.35 10.26 17.39
N ASP A 138 9.67 10.38 17.32
CA ASP A 138 10.63 9.27 17.27
C ASP A 138 10.83 8.52 18.59
N ARG A 139 10.26 8.95 19.72
CA ARG A 139 10.60 8.36 21.02
C ARG A 139 9.61 7.34 21.56
N ASP A 140 8.34 7.41 21.19
CA ASP A 140 7.29 6.63 21.87
C ASP A 140 6.66 5.50 21.05
N ILE A 141 7.10 5.31 19.80
CA ILE A 141 6.60 4.23 18.92
C ILE A 141 7.62 3.08 18.84
N ARG A 142 8.32 2.80 19.94
CA ARG A 142 9.17 1.61 20.00
C ARG A 142 8.38 0.48 20.61
N ASP A 143 8.16 -0.57 19.83
CA ASP A 143 7.68 -1.82 20.38
C ASP A 143 8.78 -2.41 21.28
N PRO A 144 8.54 -2.63 22.59
CA PRO A 144 9.51 -3.26 23.48
C PRO A 144 10.02 -4.62 22.99
N ALA A 145 9.23 -5.32 22.18
CA ALA A 145 9.64 -6.59 21.57
C ALA A 145 10.85 -6.44 20.63
N PHE A 146 11.12 -5.23 20.16
CA PHE A 146 12.28 -4.94 19.30
C PHE A 146 13.51 -4.45 20.06
N ASP A 147 13.41 -4.21 21.34
CA ASP A 147 14.55 -3.77 22.13
C ASP A 147 15.57 -4.88 22.24
N LYS A 148 16.83 -4.50 22.00
CA LYS A 148 17.92 -5.47 22.07
C LYS A 148 18.41 -5.61 23.51
N PRO A 149 18.74 -6.82 23.96
CA PRO A 149 19.48 -7.00 25.20
C PRO A 149 20.84 -6.27 25.16
N PRO A 150 21.34 -5.71 26.26
CA PRO A 150 22.57 -4.92 26.26
C PRO A 150 23.81 -5.70 25.79
N SER A 151 23.83 -7.02 25.94
CA SER A 151 24.92 -7.92 25.52
C SER A 151 24.89 -8.31 24.04
N VAL A 152 23.81 -8.01 23.30
CA VAL A 152 23.61 -8.45 21.92
C VAL A 152 23.99 -7.34 20.94
N GLN A 153 24.83 -7.69 19.97
CA GLN A 153 25.16 -6.80 18.85
C GLN A 153 24.41 -7.24 17.60
N ARG A 154 23.41 -6.45 17.17
CA ARG A 154 22.65 -6.71 15.98
C ARG A 154 23.36 -6.15 14.73
N THR A 155 23.31 -6.93 13.64
CA THR A 155 23.88 -6.52 12.37
C THR A 155 23.03 -5.40 11.76
N LYS A 156 23.71 -4.37 11.22
CA LYS A 156 23.06 -3.30 10.47
C LYS A 156 23.35 -3.45 8.99
N VAL A 157 22.35 -3.25 8.17
CA VAL A 157 22.45 -3.22 6.72
C VAL A 157 21.95 -1.88 6.19
N SER A 158 22.45 -1.49 5.04
CA SER A 158 22.05 -0.23 4.40
C SER A 158 21.60 -0.50 2.98
N MET A 159 20.50 0.08 2.56
CA MET A 159 19.96 0.02 1.21
C MET A 159 19.74 1.42 0.68
N GLU A 160 20.22 1.68 -0.52
CA GLU A 160 20.04 2.93 -1.22
C GLU A 160 19.06 2.74 -2.37
N ILE A 161 17.93 3.45 -2.30
CA ILE A 161 16.78 3.26 -3.17
C ILE A 161 16.70 4.41 -4.16
N TRP A 162 16.53 4.08 -5.43
CA TRP A 162 16.46 5.01 -6.55
C TRP A 162 15.21 4.75 -7.40
N VAL A 163 14.77 5.79 -8.10
CA VAL A 163 13.83 5.63 -9.22
C VAL A 163 14.64 5.18 -10.43
N LEU A 164 14.19 4.17 -11.14
CA LEU A 164 14.85 3.68 -12.35
C LEU A 164 14.93 4.79 -13.41
N GLY A 165 16.14 5.15 -13.81
CA GLY A 165 16.39 6.26 -14.73
C GLY A 165 16.18 7.66 -14.14
N GLY A 166 15.96 7.77 -12.83
CA GLY A 166 15.65 9.01 -12.14
C GLY A 166 16.56 9.32 -10.95
N SER A 167 16.01 10.07 -9.99
CA SER A 167 16.73 10.56 -8.82
C SER A 167 16.77 9.55 -7.67
N LYS A 168 17.67 9.78 -6.75
CA LYS A 168 17.75 9.07 -5.47
C LYS A 168 16.53 9.37 -4.61
N ILE A 169 15.85 8.32 -4.13
CA ILE A 169 14.75 8.43 -3.18
C ILE A 169 15.29 8.64 -1.77
N GLY A 170 16.22 7.77 -1.37
CA GLY A 170 16.82 7.85 -0.05
C GLY A 170 17.72 6.65 0.28
N LYS A 171 18.33 6.72 1.45
CA LYS A 171 19.14 5.65 2.03
C LYS A 171 18.45 5.23 3.34
N VAL A 172 18.18 3.96 3.50
CA VAL A 172 17.59 3.38 4.71
C VAL A 172 18.59 2.43 5.38
N THR A 173 18.70 2.53 6.69
CA THR A 173 19.52 1.62 7.49
C THR A 173 18.60 0.73 8.32
N VAL A 174 18.79 -0.56 8.19
CA VAL A 174 17.99 -1.60 8.83
C VAL A 174 18.82 -2.31 9.89
N GLU A 175 18.25 -2.49 11.06
CA GLU A 175 18.78 -3.34 12.13
C GLU A 175 18.13 -4.71 12.04
N LEU A 176 18.94 -5.76 11.95
CA LEU A 176 18.47 -7.14 11.83
C LEU A 176 18.36 -7.78 13.22
N PHE A 177 17.33 -8.56 13.46
CA PHE A 177 17.06 -9.24 14.72
C PHE A 177 17.72 -10.63 14.78
N ASN A 178 19.06 -10.66 14.64
CA ASN A 178 19.84 -11.90 14.61
C ASN A 178 19.69 -12.74 15.87
N ASP A 179 19.29 -12.13 16.98
CA ASP A 179 19.04 -12.75 18.27
C ASP A 179 17.70 -13.48 18.34
N LEU A 180 16.72 -13.07 17.53
CA LEU A 180 15.37 -13.58 17.57
C LEU A 180 15.05 -14.51 16.38
N VAL A 181 15.58 -14.19 15.20
CA VAL A 181 15.35 -14.94 13.95
C VAL A 181 16.67 -15.04 13.14
N PRO A 182 17.63 -15.85 13.66
CA PRO A 182 18.97 -15.92 13.08
C PRO A 182 19.00 -16.46 11.64
N LYS A 183 18.19 -17.48 11.33
CA LYS A 183 18.16 -18.09 9.98
C LYS A 183 17.65 -17.10 8.92
N THR A 184 16.53 -16.43 9.21
CA THR A 184 15.94 -15.43 8.33
C THR A 184 16.88 -14.25 8.12
N CYS A 185 17.56 -13.80 9.18
CA CYS A 185 18.56 -12.73 9.09
C CYS A 185 19.79 -13.15 8.28
N ALA A 186 20.24 -14.40 8.42
CA ALA A 186 21.37 -14.95 7.66
C ALA A 186 21.04 -15.00 6.17
N LEU A 187 19.84 -15.47 5.80
CA LEU A 187 19.34 -15.47 4.42
C LEU A 187 19.30 -14.06 3.85
N PHE A 188 18.73 -13.09 4.59
CA PHE A 188 18.69 -11.71 4.14
C PHE A 188 20.10 -11.12 3.95
N LEU A 189 21.01 -11.40 4.87
CA LEU A 189 22.39 -10.92 4.82
C LEU A 189 23.17 -11.56 3.66
N SER A 190 22.95 -12.85 3.35
CA SER A 190 23.55 -13.50 2.18
C SER A 190 23.15 -12.82 0.87
N LEU A 191 21.87 -12.48 0.72
CA LEU A 191 21.36 -11.77 -0.46
C LEU A 191 21.78 -10.28 -0.50
N ILE A 192 22.07 -9.65 0.64
CA ILE A 192 22.72 -8.32 0.68
C ILE A 192 24.16 -8.39 0.18
N LYS A 193 24.89 -9.43 0.56
CA LYS A 193 26.30 -9.65 0.15
C LYS A 193 26.39 -10.05 -1.33
N GLY A 194 25.40 -10.75 -1.81
CA GLY A 194 25.40 -11.48 -3.07
C GLY A 194 25.89 -12.91 -2.90
N ASP A 195 25.20 -13.81 -3.54
CA ASP A 195 25.44 -15.24 -3.61
C ASP A 195 26.47 -15.57 -4.72
N ASN A 196 27.11 -16.73 -4.64
CA ASN A 196 28.05 -17.22 -5.67
C ASN A 196 27.35 -17.44 -7.03
N ASN A 197 26.05 -17.72 -7.03
CA ASN A 197 25.24 -17.88 -8.24
C ASN A 197 24.79 -16.54 -8.85
N GLY A 198 25.20 -15.41 -8.25
CA GLY A 198 24.88 -14.07 -8.74
C GLY A 198 23.53 -13.52 -8.30
N HIS A 199 22.84 -14.16 -7.37
CA HIS A 199 21.63 -13.60 -6.78
C HIS A 199 22.00 -12.57 -5.71
N ALA A 200 21.43 -11.37 -5.82
CA ALA A 200 21.61 -10.32 -4.83
C ALA A 200 20.42 -9.36 -4.85
N TYR A 201 20.21 -8.64 -3.75
CA TYR A 201 19.17 -7.59 -3.72
C TYR A 201 19.57 -6.34 -4.52
N MET A 202 20.85 -6.09 -4.70
CA MET A 202 21.33 -4.95 -5.50
C MET A 202 20.89 -5.12 -6.95
N GLY A 203 20.14 -4.16 -7.48
CA GLY A 203 19.57 -4.16 -8.82
C GLY A 203 18.11 -4.66 -8.90
N THR A 204 17.58 -5.24 -7.82
CA THR A 204 16.15 -5.68 -7.79
C THR A 204 15.20 -4.52 -7.56
N ARG A 205 13.94 -4.70 -7.97
CA ARG A 205 12.90 -3.69 -7.86
C ARG A 205 11.93 -3.97 -6.71
N PHE A 206 11.30 -2.91 -6.25
CA PHE A 206 10.06 -3.03 -5.48
C PHE A 206 8.91 -3.23 -6.48
N PHE A 207 8.54 -4.48 -6.72
CA PHE A 207 7.53 -4.83 -7.73
C PHE A 207 6.10 -4.55 -7.27
N ARG A 208 5.88 -4.37 -5.95
CA ARG A 208 4.58 -4.03 -5.38
C ARG A 208 4.73 -2.93 -4.34
N VAL A 209 4.01 -1.83 -4.54
CA VAL A 209 3.96 -0.72 -3.58
C VAL A 209 2.49 -0.32 -3.39
N VAL A 210 1.97 -0.56 -2.20
CA VAL A 210 0.62 -0.15 -1.82
C VAL A 210 0.73 1.10 -0.96
N PRO A 211 0.19 2.25 -1.41
CA PRO A 211 0.32 3.52 -0.71
C PRO A 211 -0.11 3.42 0.75
N ASN A 212 0.68 4.01 1.63
CA ASN A 212 0.43 4.07 3.07
C ASN A 212 0.26 2.70 3.78
N LEU A 213 0.54 1.59 3.10
CA LEU A 213 0.48 0.26 3.70
C LEU A 213 1.85 -0.39 3.74
N TYR A 214 2.37 -0.81 2.60
CA TYR A 214 3.66 -1.50 2.52
C TYR A 214 4.24 -1.45 1.10
N CYS A 215 5.52 -1.73 0.99
CA CYS A 215 6.15 -2.11 -0.27
C CYS A 215 6.76 -3.50 -0.17
N ARG A 216 6.81 -4.19 -1.31
CA ARG A 216 7.37 -5.53 -1.44
C ARG A 216 8.41 -5.55 -2.56
N GLY A 217 9.56 -6.13 -2.27
CA GLY A 217 10.67 -6.25 -3.20
C GLY A 217 11.54 -7.47 -2.88
N GLY A 218 12.73 -7.51 -3.48
CA GLY A 218 13.71 -8.55 -3.19
C GLY A 218 13.45 -9.88 -3.91
N ASP A 219 12.72 -9.88 -5.02
CA ASP A 219 12.67 -11.05 -5.90
C ASP A 219 13.95 -11.11 -6.73
N VAL A 220 14.93 -11.86 -6.24
CA VAL A 220 16.27 -11.98 -6.84
C VAL A 220 16.32 -12.87 -8.07
N THR A 221 15.27 -13.65 -8.33
CA THR A 221 15.22 -14.63 -9.43
C THR A 221 14.45 -14.14 -10.64
N LYS A 222 13.27 -13.54 -10.44
CA LYS A 222 12.37 -13.11 -11.54
C LYS A 222 12.03 -11.62 -11.53
N ASP A 223 12.28 -10.92 -10.44
CA ASP A 223 12.01 -9.49 -10.24
C ASP A 223 10.54 -9.08 -10.54
N ASN A 224 9.60 -10.01 -10.33
CA ASN A 224 8.17 -9.82 -10.61
C ASN A 224 7.25 -10.28 -9.47
N GLY A 225 7.81 -10.85 -8.40
CA GLY A 225 7.10 -11.34 -7.23
C GLY A 225 6.68 -12.81 -7.29
N PHE A 226 6.99 -13.51 -8.37
CA PHE A 226 6.72 -14.95 -8.54
C PHE A 226 8.00 -15.80 -8.47
N GLY A 227 9.12 -15.20 -8.10
CA GLY A 227 10.37 -15.89 -7.88
C GLY A 227 10.43 -16.47 -6.47
N CYS A 228 11.03 -17.65 -6.34
CA CYS A 228 11.43 -18.20 -5.05
C CYS A 228 12.92 -18.49 -5.11
N TYR A 229 13.65 -17.95 -4.14
CA TYR A 229 15.09 -18.14 -4.02
C TYR A 229 15.37 -19.40 -3.19
N LEU A 230 16.24 -20.22 -3.72
CA LEU A 230 16.79 -21.40 -3.03
C LEU A 230 18.25 -21.10 -2.67
N PRO A 231 18.62 -21.17 -1.39
CA PRO A 231 20.02 -21.07 -0.99
C PRO A 231 20.87 -22.15 -1.64
N GLU A 232 22.15 -21.85 -1.85
CA GLU A 232 23.10 -22.79 -2.46
C GLU A 232 23.23 -24.06 -1.58
N GLY A 233 23.04 -25.22 -2.20
CA GLY A 233 23.10 -26.52 -1.53
C GLY A 233 21.80 -26.99 -0.86
N GLU A 234 20.75 -26.18 -0.87
CA GLU A 234 19.44 -26.56 -0.37
C GLU A 234 18.55 -27.07 -1.50
N VAL A 235 17.78 -28.12 -1.24
CA VAL A 235 16.84 -28.71 -2.19
C VAL A 235 15.47 -28.08 -2.06
N GLU A 236 15.13 -27.62 -0.85
CA GLU A 236 13.85 -27.03 -0.50
C GLU A 236 14.03 -25.61 0.05
N PRO A 237 13.06 -24.72 -0.17
CA PRO A 237 13.08 -23.39 0.44
C PRO A 237 13.05 -23.47 1.97
N MET A 238 13.65 -22.49 2.62
CA MET A 238 13.65 -22.41 4.08
C MET A 238 12.22 -22.21 4.59
N GLY A 239 11.80 -23.01 5.58
CA GLY A 239 10.54 -22.79 6.28
C GLY A 239 10.55 -21.52 7.14
N ALA A 240 9.35 -21.01 7.46
CA ALA A 240 9.21 -19.84 8.32
C ALA A 240 9.76 -20.12 9.73
N GLU A 241 10.63 -19.23 10.22
CA GLU A 241 11.37 -19.45 11.47
C GLU A 241 10.53 -19.12 12.72
N SER A 242 9.86 -17.96 12.74
CA SER A 242 9.09 -17.53 13.91
C SER A 242 8.11 -16.40 13.55
N TYR A 243 6.91 -16.48 14.13
CA TYR A 243 5.87 -15.44 14.03
C TYR A 243 5.69 -14.65 15.33
N ARG A 244 6.65 -14.75 16.27
CA ARG A 244 6.57 -14.08 17.57
C ARG A 244 6.52 -12.57 17.48
N LEU A 245 7.29 -11.99 16.54
CA LEU A 245 7.33 -10.56 16.31
C LEU A 245 6.17 -10.11 15.42
N LYS A 246 5.61 -8.95 15.72
CA LYS A 246 4.42 -8.40 15.05
C LYS A 246 4.77 -7.15 14.23
N HIS A 247 3.86 -6.78 13.33
CA HIS A 247 3.98 -5.59 12.48
C HIS A 247 3.36 -4.37 13.16
N THR A 248 3.90 -3.97 14.30
CA THR A 248 3.31 -2.97 15.21
C THR A 248 3.69 -1.54 14.89
N VAL A 249 4.84 -1.32 14.24
CA VAL A 249 5.36 0.03 13.97
C VAL A 249 5.79 0.20 12.52
N PRO A 250 5.72 1.44 11.97
CA PRO A 250 6.25 1.74 10.65
C PRO A 250 7.75 1.42 10.54
N GLY A 251 8.19 1.00 9.35
CA GLY A 251 9.59 0.68 9.11
C GLY A 251 10.04 -0.72 9.56
N VAL A 252 9.11 -1.57 9.98
CA VAL A 252 9.38 -2.99 10.22
C VAL A 252 9.54 -3.71 8.89
N LEU A 253 10.55 -4.60 8.83
CA LEU A 253 10.79 -5.49 7.71
C LEU A 253 10.32 -6.89 8.05
N SER A 254 9.62 -7.51 7.10
CA SER A 254 9.21 -8.91 7.22
C SER A 254 9.50 -9.70 5.96
N MET A 255 9.95 -10.94 6.14
CA MET A 255 10.18 -11.88 5.06
C MET A 255 8.85 -12.45 4.57
N VAL A 256 8.66 -12.50 3.27
CA VAL A 256 7.45 -13.04 2.66
C VAL A 256 7.46 -14.54 2.79
N VAL A 257 6.38 -15.08 3.33
CA VAL A 257 6.15 -16.51 3.46
C VAL A 257 5.03 -16.90 2.50
N THR A 258 5.22 -17.97 1.74
CA THR A 258 4.20 -18.53 0.86
C THR A 258 3.12 -19.28 1.67
N PRO A 259 1.98 -19.61 1.08
CA PRO A 259 0.97 -20.43 1.73
C PRO A 259 1.50 -21.82 2.19
N ASP A 260 2.53 -22.32 1.50
CA ASP A 260 3.19 -23.58 1.80
C ASP A 260 4.25 -23.46 2.92
N ASN A 261 4.24 -22.34 3.65
CA ASN A 261 5.17 -22.00 4.73
C ASN A 261 6.65 -21.87 4.30
N GLU A 262 6.89 -21.48 3.05
CA GLU A 262 8.22 -21.33 2.48
C GLU A 262 8.66 -19.85 2.42
N VAL A 263 9.93 -19.62 2.70
CA VAL A 263 10.56 -18.29 2.63
C VAL A 263 11.33 -18.17 1.31
N CYS A 264 10.87 -17.30 0.44
CA CYS A 264 11.39 -17.14 -0.91
C CYS A 264 12.36 -15.96 -1.11
N GLY A 265 12.91 -15.42 -0.06
CA GLY A 265 13.86 -14.29 -0.13
C GLY A 265 13.22 -12.93 -0.40
N GLN A 266 11.94 -12.86 -0.73
CA GLN A 266 11.22 -11.59 -0.89
C GLN A 266 10.90 -10.97 0.47
N PHE A 267 10.90 -9.64 0.55
CA PHE A 267 10.62 -8.95 1.81
C PHE A 267 9.64 -7.79 1.64
N ASN A 268 8.95 -7.47 2.74
CA ASN A 268 8.08 -6.30 2.86
C ASN A 268 8.75 -5.25 3.74
N ILE A 269 8.49 -3.98 3.46
CA ILE A 269 8.71 -2.86 4.38
C ILE A 269 7.34 -2.24 4.61
N ILE A 270 6.90 -2.13 5.86
CA ILE A 270 5.60 -1.57 6.20
C ILE A 270 5.70 -0.06 6.45
N PHE A 271 4.70 0.69 6.01
CA PHE A 271 4.61 2.14 6.19
C PHE A 271 3.74 2.53 7.39
N LYS A 272 2.90 1.60 7.86
CA LYS A 272 2.09 1.74 9.06
C LYS A 272 1.91 0.38 9.73
N PRO A 273 1.43 0.30 10.98
CA PRO A 273 1.07 -0.96 11.62
C PRO A 273 0.12 -1.81 10.76
N LEU A 274 0.45 -3.08 10.56
CA LEU A 274 -0.31 -4.01 9.72
C LEU A 274 -0.57 -5.34 10.42
N PRO A 275 -1.56 -5.42 11.32
CA PRO A 275 -1.89 -6.66 12.03
C PRO A 275 -2.28 -7.82 11.10
N GLN A 276 -2.72 -7.51 9.88
CA GLN A 276 -3.10 -8.53 8.86
C GLN A 276 -1.90 -9.37 8.37
N PHE A 277 -0.66 -8.92 8.61
CA PHE A 277 0.57 -9.62 8.26
C PHE A 277 1.09 -10.48 9.43
N ASP A 278 0.55 -10.28 10.63
CA ASP A 278 0.91 -11.05 11.81
C ASP A 278 0.54 -12.53 11.61
N GLY A 279 1.47 -13.42 11.95
CA GLY A 279 1.30 -14.85 11.74
C GLY A 279 1.39 -15.32 10.28
N LYS A 280 1.62 -14.40 9.32
CA LYS A 280 1.77 -14.73 7.88
C LYS A 280 3.15 -14.46 7.34
N HIS A 281 3.85 -13.48 7.90
CA HIS A 281 5.19 -13.07 7.47
C HIS A 281 6.11 -13.00 8.67
N VAL A 282 7.37 -13.38 8.48
CA VAL A 282 8.36 -13.41 9.56
C VAL A 282 9.04 -12.07 9.68
N VAL A 283 8.79 -11.36 10.78
CA VAL A 283 9.47 -10.10 11.08
C VAL A 283 10.92 -10.36 11.47
N PHE A 284 11.88 -9.72 10.79
CA PHE A 284 13.30 -9.96 10.98
C PHE A 284 14.16 -8.72 11.17
N GLY A 285 13.57 -7.53 11.03
CA GLY A 285 14.32 -6.28 11.18
C GLY A 285 13.46 -5.04 11.24
N ARG A 286 14.10 -3.90 11.54
CA ARG A 286 13.46 -2.58 11.54
C ARG A 286 14.40 -1.53 10.95
N ILE A 287 13.84 -0.47 10.44
CA ILE A 287 14.58 0.71 10.01
C ILE A 287 14.98 1.51 11.26
N VAL A 288 16.28 1.76 11.42
CA VAL A 288 16.84 2.52 12.54
C VAL A 288 17.50 3.83 12.10
N GLY A 289 17.73 4.00 10.82
CA GLY A 289 18.32 5.21 10.25
C GLY A 289 17.89 5.40 8.81
N GLY A 290 17.64 6.64 8.47
CA GLY A 290 17.10 7.05 7.18
C GLY A 290 15.88 7.95 7.43
N PRO A 291 15.68 8.95 6.58
CA PRO A 291 14.56 9.85 6.74
C PRO A 291 13.25 9.08 6.51
N THR A 292 12.28 9.30 7.39
CA THR A 292 10.86 8.91 7.19
C THR A 292 10.38 9.32 5.78
N GLN A 293 10.92 10.42 5.27
CA GLN A 293 10.73 10.91 3.91
C GLN A 293 11.07 9.87 2.81
N ALA A 294 12.02 8.96 3.02
CA ALA A 294 12.32 7.93 2.04
C ALA A 294 11.16 6.94 1.90
N LEU A 295 10.57 6.53 3.01
CA LEU A 295 9.39 5.66 3.02
C LEU A 295 8.15 6.36 2.43
N GLU A 296 7.95 7.63 2.75
CA GLU A 296 6.88 8.44 2.19
C GLU A 296 7.03 8.60 0.67
N ARG A 297 8.25 8.86 0.18
CA ARG A 297 8.52 8.95 -1.26
C ARG A 297 8.29 7.62 -1.97
N ILE A 298 8.68 6.48 -1.38
CA ILE A 298 8.38 5.16 -1.94
C ILE A 298 6.87 4.93 -1.96
N SER A 299 6.17 5.25 -0.88
CA SER A 299 4.72 5.13 -0.77
C SER A 299 3.99 5.95 -1.83
N ALA A 300 4.46 7.18 -2.12
CA ALA A 300 3.88 8.06 -3.13
C ALA A 300 4.00 7.53 -4.57
N LEU A 301 4.94 6.62 -4.84
CA LEU A 301 5.09 5.99 -6.15
C LEU A 301 4.14 4.80 -6.36
N GLY A 302 3.47 4.35 -5.31
CA GLY A 302 2.52 3.25 -5.38
C GLY A 302 1.16 3.65 -5.95
N LEU A 303 0.45 2.68 -6.50
CA LEU A 303 -0.95 2.79 -6.89
C LEU A 303 -1.80 1.86 -5.99
N PRO A 304 -3.10 2.12 -5.83
CA PRO A 304 -3.97 1.33 -4.95
C PRO A 304 -3.95 -0.18 -5.22
N LEU A 305 -3.76 -0.58 -6.49
CA LEU A 305 -3.64 -1.99 -6.90
C LEU A 305 -2.26 -2.60 -6.58
N GLY A 306 -1.33 -1.80 -6.07
CA GLY A 306 0.03 -2.24 -5.73
C GLY A 306 1.02 -2.16 -6.89
N THR A 307 0.63 -1.70 -8.07
CA THR A 307 1.56 -1.36 -9.16
C THR A 307 2.27 -0.05 -8.86
N THR A 308 3.39 0.20 -9.48
CA THR A 308 4.16 1.44 -9.29
C THR A 308 4.04 2.36 -10.50
N THR A 309 3.96 3.66 -10.25
CA THR A 309 3.98 4.70 -11.31
C THR A 309 5.37 4.77 -11.98
N SER A 310 6.41 4.57 -11.19
CA SER A 310 7.81 4.50 -11.62
C SER A 310 8.50 3.36 -10.89
N ASP A 311 9.37 2.63 -11.57
CA ASP A 311 10.08 1.52 -10.95
C ASP A 311 11.09 2.03 -9.91
N CYS A 312 10.97 1.55 -8.67
CA CYS A 312 11.95 1.77 -7.61
C CYS A 312 12.92 0.60 -7.57
N ILE A 313 14.20 0.87 -7.55
CA ILE A 313 15.26 -0.13 -7.50
C ILE A 313 16.14 0.05 -6.26
N ILE A 314 16.68 -1.04 -5.77
CA ILE A 314 17.76 -1.05 -4.80
C ILE A 314 19.06 -0.84 -5.58
N ARG A 315 19.56 0.40 -5.64
CA ARG A 315 20.75 0.74 -6.43
C ARG A 315 22.03 0.25 -5.80
N TYR A 316 22.14 0.45 -4.47
CA TYR A 316 23.28 0.02 -3.68
C TYR A 316 22.76 -0.59 -2.38
N CYS A 317 23.39 -1.67 -1.95
CA CYS A 317 23.16 -2.24 -0.63
C CYS A 317 24.46 -2.78 -0.05
N GLY A 318 24.50 -2.89 1.27
CA GLY A 318 25.68 -3.38 1.96
C GLY A 318 25.42 -3.52 3.46
N TRP A 319 26.42 -3.94 4.18
CA TRP A 319 26.33 -4.21 5.61
C TRP A 319 27.44 -3.54 6.40
N PHE A 320 27.19 -3.34 7.67
CA PHE A 320 28.20 -2.85 8.60
C PHE A 320 28.84 -4.03 9.32
N THR A 321 30.17 -4.06 9.34
CA THR A 321 30.94 -5.02 10.10
C THR A 321 30.79 -4.75 11.60
N ARG A 322 31.22 -5.70 12.45
CA ARG A 322 31.25 -5.47 13.90
C ARG A 322 32.09 -4.25 14.32
N ALA A 323 33.11 -3.90 13.53
CA ALA A 323 33.93 -2.72 13.72
C ALA A 323 33.27 -1.42 13.19
N GLY A 324 32.05 -1.47 12.72
CA GLY A 324 31.31 -0.31 12.19
C GLY A 324 31.70 0.11 10.76
N GLN A 325 32.57 -0.63 10.08
CA GLN A 325 32.94 -0.36 8.70
C GLN A 325 31.82 -0.81 7.75
N TYR A 326 31.49 0.02 6.78
CA TYR A 326 30.56 -0.32 5.71
C TYR A 326 31.25 -1.18 4.64
N ARG A 327 30.60 -2.24 4.21
CA ARG A 327 30.98 -3.05 3.05
C ARG A 327 29.83 -3.11 2.08
N GLU A 328 30.14 -2.89 0.81
CA GLU A 328 29.15 -2.97 -0.27
C GLU A 328 28.95 -4.42 -0.72
N GLY A 329 27.70 -4.78 -1.03
CA GLY A 329 27.37 -6.09 -1.58
C GLY A 329 27.62 -6.16 -3.08
N ASN A 330 27.54 -7.38 -3.62
CA ASN A 330 27.70 -7.61 -5.04
C ASN A 330 26.39 -7.31 -5.78
N PRO A 331 26.44 -6.84 -7.04
CA PRO A 331 25.25 -6.63 -7.85
C PRO A 331 24.65 -7.97 -8.28
N ASN A 332 23.33 -7.97 -8.48
CA ASN A 332 22.63 -9.10 -9.06
C ASN A 332 23.03 -9.25 -10.54
N THR A 333 23.54 -10.42 -10.91
CA THR A 333 23.97 -10.74 -12.28
C THR A 333 22.90 -11.47 -13.09
N ILE A 334 21.80 -11.88 -12.44
CA ILE A 334 20.69 -12.55 -13.09
C ILE A 334 19.99 -11.61 -14.06
N LYS A 335 19.85 -12.04 -15.31
CA LYS A 335 19.10 -11.30 -16.32
C LYS A 335 17.60 -11.54 -16.12
N PHE A 336 16.90 -10.51 -15.68
CA PHE A 336 15.46 -10.55 -15.55
C PHE A 336 14.77 -10.49 -16.91
N PRO A 337 13.67 -11.23 -17.12
CA PRO A 337 12.89 -11.14 -18.33
C PRO A 337 12.33 -9.72 -18.51
N PRO A 338 12.28 -9.19 -19.75
CA PRO A 338 11.75 -7.86 -19.99
C PRO A 338 10.29 -7.77 -19.53
N ARG A 339 9.97 -6.72 -18.79
CA ARG A 339 8.57 -6.45 -18.39
C ARG A 339 7.71 -6.32 -19.64
N ARG A 340 6.62 -7.07 -19.71
CA ARG A 340 5.58 -6.80 -20.71
C ARG A 340 5.08 -5.37 -20.49
N LYS A 341 5.39 -4.47 -21.43
CA LYS A 341 4.82 -3.12 -21.42
C LYS A 341 3.30 -3.29 -21.37
N ALA A 342 2.65 -2.72 -20.37
CA ALA A 342 1.21 -2.64 -20.37
C ALA A 342 0.81 -1.99 -21.71
N LYS A 343 0.02 -2.68 -22.51
CA LYS A 343 -0.55 -2.09 -23.72
C LYS A 343 -1.30 -0.84 -23.26
N LYS A 344 -0.87 0.32 -23.81
CA LYS A 344 -1.52 1.60 -23.58
C LYS A 344 -2.96 1.56 -24.06
#